data_92d71ffc28a50b6bc7cc9343d432089b
#
_entry.id   92d71ffc28a50b6bc7cc9343d432089b
#
_cell.length_a   1.000
_cell.length_b   1.000
_cell.length_c   1.000
_cell.angle_alpha   90.00
_cell.angle_beta   90.00
_cell.angle_gamma   90.00
#
_symmetry.space_group_name_H-M   'P 1'
#
loop_
_entity.id
_entity.type
_entity.pdbx_description
1 polymer ?
#
loop_
_entity_poly.entity_id
_entity_poly.type
_entity_poly.pdbx_seq_one_letter_code
_entity_poly.pdbx_strand_id
1 'polypeptide(L)'
;MLEVGEIVKLDNNREYIVVNTISLHNLRYVFLISNFKPLDIVIAIEKIKDEKIVLEEVKSNDELDYILSQFVLTKDPDAEFDEL
;
A
#
# COMPACT_ATOMS: atom_id res chain seq x y z
N MET A 1 0.77 -10.67 -9.13
CA MET A 1 0.27 -9.63 -8.22
C MET A 1 1.02 -9.71 -6.90
N LEU A 2 1.27 -8.55 -6.32
CA LEU A 2 1.96 -8.50 -5.03
C LEU A 2 1.05 -8.95 -3.92
N GLU A 3 1.60 -9.73 -3.01
CA GLU A 3 0.86 -10.27 -1.87
C GLU A 3 1.45 -9.74 -0.57
N VAL A 4 0.62 -9.71 0.47
CA VAL A 4 1.08 -9.32 1.81
C VAL A 4 2.26 -10.20 2.22
N GLY A 5 3.32 -9.55 2.70
CA GLY A 5 4.54 -10.24 3.12
C GLY A 5 5.65 -10.24 2.09
N GLU A 6 5.35 -9.89 0.84
CA GLU A 6 6.38 -9.83 -0.17
C GLU A 6 7.27 -8.60 0.02
N ILE A 7 8.53 -8.73 -0.34
CA ILE A 7 9.49 -7.65 -0.27
C ILE A 7 9.72 -7.12 -1.68
N VAL A 8 9.62 -5.80 -1.83
CA VAL A 8 9.85 -5.14 -3.11
C VAL A 8 10.92 -4.07 -2.94
N LYS A 9 11.64 -3.82 -4.01
CA LYS A 9 12.65 -2.77 -4.04
C LYS A 9 12.13 -1.64 -4.92
N LEU A 10 12.10 -0.44 -4.38
CA LEU A 10 11.60 0.72 -5.13
C LEU A 10 12.76 1.45 -5.81
N ASP A 11 12.42 2.48 -6.58
CA ASP A 11 13.40 3.24 -7.37
C ASP A 11 14.46 3.91 -6.50
N ASN A 12 14.16 4.14 -5.24
CA ASN A 12 15.12 4.73 -4.30
C ASN A 12 16.10 3.70 -3.75
N ASN A 13 16.10 2.47 -4.29
CA ASN A 13 16.95 1.36 -3.86
C ASN A 13 16.68 0.85 -2.47
N ARG A 14 15.57 1.26 -1.86
CA ARG A 14 15.18 0.76 -0.54
C ARG A 14 14.20 -0.38 -0.68
N GLU A 15 14.24 -1.31 0.26
CA GLU A 15 13.32 -2.44 0.29
C GLU A 15 12.12 -2.12 1.16
N TYR A 16 10.96 -2.57 0.70
CA TYR A 16 9.70 -2.38 1.41
C TYR A 16 8.97 -3.70 1.49
N ILE A 17 8.16 -3.83 2.53
CA ILE A 17 7.32 -5.01 2.73
C ILE A 17 5.89 -4.62 2.44
N VAL A 18 5.19 -5.46 1.67
CA VAL A 18 3.76 -5.28 1.41
C VAL A 18 3.02 -5.67 2.68
N VAL A 19 2.37 -4.71 3.32
CA VAL A 19 1.66 -4.98 4.57
C VAL A 19 0.15 -5.04 4.38
N ASN A 20 -0.36 -4.50 3.28
CA ASN A 20 -1.77 -4.60 2.98
C ASN A 20 -2.03 -4.30 1.52
N THR A 21 -3.18 -4.73 1.01
CA THR A 21 -3.61 -4.41 -0.35
C THR A 21 -5.11 -4.15 -0.34
N ILE A 22 -5.57 -3.32 -1.27
CA ILE A 22 -6.99 -3.04 -1.42
C ILE A 22 -7.29 -2.72 -2.88
N SER A 23 -8.44 -3.17 -3.36
CA SER A 23 -8.90 -2.88 -4.72
C SER A 23 -10.03 -1.86 -4.67
N LEU A 24 -9.84 -0.74 -5.36
CA LEU A 24 -10.82 0.34 -5.44
C LEU A 24 -10.88 0.82 -6.88
N HIS A 25 -12.10 0.97 -7.40
CA HIS A 25 -12.31 1.53 -8.75
C HIS A 25 -11.44 0.85 -9.82
N ASN A 26 -11.35 -0.47 -9.74
CA ASN A 26 -10.56 -1.29 -10.67
C ASN A 26 -9.05 -1.05 -10.58
N LEU A 27 -8.61 -0.39 -9.53
CA LEU A 27 -7.19 -0.20 -9.26
C LEU A 27 -6.82 -0.99 -8.02
N ARG A 28 -5.62 -1.56 -8.04
CA ARG A 28 -5.12 -2.29 -6.88
C ARG A 28 -4.07 -1.42 -6.18
N TYR A 29 -4.35 -1.08 -4.95
CA TYR A 29 -3.44 -0.28 -4.13
C TYR A 29 -2.67 -1.21 -3.20
N VAL A 30 -1.39 -0.97 -3.04
CA VAL A 30 -0.55 -1.72 -2.12
C VAL A 30 0.01 -0.76 -1.08
N PHE A 31 0.04 -1.23 0.14
CA PHE A 31 0.49 -0.47 1.29
C PHE A 31 1.87 -1.02 1.68
N LEU A 32 2.89 -0.19 1.62
CA LEU A 32 4.27 -0.61 1.78
C LEU A 32 4.92 0.09 2.96
N ILE A 33 5.73 -0.66 3.71
CA ILE A 33 6.50 -0.11 4.81
C ILE A 33 7.96 -0.48 4.60
N SER A 34 8.85 0.49 4.78
CA SER A 34 10.26 0.24 4.59
C SER A 34 10.78 -0.81 5.56
N ASN A 35 11.72 -1.61 5.07
CA ASN A 35 12.31 -2.68 5.84
C ASN A 35 13.44 -2.20 6.75
N PHE A 36 13.83 -0.94 6.61
CA PHE A 36 14.95 -0.36 7.35
C PHE A 36 14.57 1.00 7.90
N LYS A 37 15.34 1.47 8.85
CA LYS A 37 15.18 2.82 9.36
C LYS A 37 15.88 3.81 8.44
N PRO A 38 15.37 5.04 8.30
CA PRO A 38 14.14 5.52 8.94
C PRO A 38 12.91 4.89 8.32
N LEU A 39 11.85 4.79 9.13
CA LEU A 39 10.60 4.21 8.67
C LEU A 39 9.98 5.07 7.57
N ASP A 40 9.54 4.45 6.52
CA ASP A 40 8.91 5.13 5.41
C ASP A 40 7.69 4.32 4.98
N ILE A 41 6.56 4.99 4.81
CA ILE A 41 5.31 4.36 4.42
C ILE A 41 4.94 4.88 3.05
N VAL A 42 4.68 3.96 2.12
CA VAL A 42 4.34 4.30 0.75
C VAL A 42 3.06 3.60 0.37
N ILE A 43 2.16 4.34 -0.26
CA ILE A 43 0.97 3.75 -0.89
C ILE A 43 1.16 3.87 -2.39
N ALA A 44 1.04 2.77 -3.09
CA ALA A 44 1.28 2.73 -4.53
C ALA A 44 0.16 1.99 -5.24
N ILE A 45 -0.01 2.31 -6.52
CA ILE A 45 -0.93 1.59 -7.39
C ILE A 45 -0.12 0.53 -8.13
N GLU A 46 -0.58 -0.71 -8.04
CA GLU A 46 0.04 -1.82 -8.77
C GLU A 46 -0.53 -1.86 -10.18
N LYS A 47 0.34 -1.77 -11.16
CA LYS A 47 -0.05 -1.84 -12.57
C LYS A 47 0.74 -2.94 -13.25
N ILE A 48 0.14 -3.56 -14.26
CA ILE A 48 0.83 -4.56 -15.10
C ILE A 48 1.17 -3.87 -16.41
N LYS A 49 2.46 -3.87 -16.74
CA LYS A 49 2.94 -3.24 -17.97
C LYS A 49 3.99 -4.15 -18.58
N ASP A 50 3.76 -4.58 -19.82
CA ASP A 50 4.65 -5.51 -20.52
C ASP A 50 4.93 -6.76 -19.68
N GLU A 51 3.88 -7.29 -19.05
CA GLU A 51 3.92 -8.48 -18.22
C GLU A 51 4.74 -8.30 -16.94
N LYS A 52 5.07 -7.07 -16.60
CA LYS A 52 5.80 -6.75 -15.37
C LYS A 52 4.96 -5.90 -14.46
N ILE A 53 5.19 -6.04 -13.16
CA ILE A 53 4.50 -5.24 -12.17
C ILE A 53 5.25 -3.91 -12.04
N VAL A 54 4.49 -2.82 -12.17
CA VAL A 54 5.00 -1.47 -11.99
C VAL A 54 4.22 -0.84 -10.86
N LEU A 55 4.93 -0.18 -9.94
CA LEU A 55 4.31 0.51 -8.82
C LEU A 55 4.38 2.01 -9.06
N GLU A 56 3.23 2.65 -8.95
CA GLU A 56 3.13 4.10 -9.11
C GLU A 56 2.74 4.71 -7.77
N GLU A 57 3.63 5.48 -7.19
CA GLU A 57 3.38 6.05 -5.87
C GLU A 57 2.24 7.07 -5.89
N VAL A 58 1.34 6.97 -4.90
CA VAL A 58 0.25 7.92 -4.74
C VAL A 58 0.79 9.11 -3.94
N LYS A 59 0.77 10.30 -4.53
CA LYS A 59 1.35 11.50 -3.92
C LYS A 59 0.33 12.56 -3.55
N SER A 60 -0.86 12.50 -4.11
CA SER A 60 -1.90 13.46 -3.80
C SER A 60 -2.41 13.24 -2.38
N ASN A 61 -2.43 14.30 -1.57
CA ASN A 61 -2.92 14.21 -0.19
C ASN A 61 -4.39 13.80 -0.13
N ASP A 62 -5.20 14.31 -1.05
CA ASP A 62 -6.62 13.96 -1.09
C ASP A 62 -6.81 12.49 -1.40
N GLU A 63 -6.05 11.99 -2.35
CA GLU A 63 -6.12 10.59 -2.72
C GLU A 63 -5.64 9.70 -1.59
N LEU A 64 -4.56 10.09 -0.91
CA LEU A 64 -4.04 9.34 0.23
C LEU A 64 -5.07 9.27 1.35
N ASP A 65 -5.72 10.39 1.65
CA ASP A 65 -6.75 10.42 2.68
C ASP A 65 -7.91 9.49 2.34
N TYR A 66 -8.33 9.52 1.10
CA TYR A 66 -9.42 8.66 0.65
C TYR A 66 -9.04 7.17 0.79
N ILE A 67 -7.84 6.82 0.33
CA ILE A 67 -7.37 5.45 0.37
C ILE A 67 -7.22 4.96 1.81
N LEU A 68 -6.68 5.79 2.68
CA LEU A 68 -6.53 5.43 4.09
C LEU A 68 -7.88 5.19 4.74
N SER A 69 -8.88 6.00 4.40
CA SER A 69 -10.25 5.77 4.88
C SER A 69 -10.76 4.40 4.46
N GLN A 70 -10.49 4.01 3.21
CA GLN A 70 -10.95 2.72 2.71
C GLN A 70 -10.22 1.56 3.38
N PHE A 71 -8.95 1.72 3.69
CA PHE A 71 -8.21 0.70 4.44
C PHE A 71 -8.84 0.48 5.81
N VAL A 72 -9.20 1.55 6.48
CA VAL A 72 -9.85 1.44 7.79
C VAL A 72 -11.19 0.72 7.66
N LEU A 73 -11.96 1.03 6.63
CA LEU A 73 -13.26 0.42 6.43
C LEU A 73 -13.19 -1.06 6.05
N THR A 74 -12.11 -1.49 5.43
CA THR A 74 -11.97 -2.89 5.02
C THR A 74 -11.39 -3.78 6.11
N LYS A 75 -10.85 -3.20 7.18
CA LYS A 75 -10.42 -3.98 8.32
C LYS A 75 -11.60 -4.28 9.21
N ASP A 76 -11.40 -5.20 10.15
CA ASP A 76 -12.43 -5.52 11.13
C ASP A 76 -12.64 -4.31 12.04
N PRO A 77 -13.74 -3.61 11.90
CA PRO A 77 -13.96 -2.39 12.70
C PRO A 77 -14.11 -2.68 14.18
N ASP A 78 -14.58 -3.86 14.54
CA ASP A 78 -14.76 -4.19 15.95
C ASP A 78 -13.41 -4.31 16.65
N ALA A 79 -12.43 -4.87 15.99
CA ALA A 79 -11.11 -5.04 16.57
C ALA A 79 -10.41 -3.71 16.74
N GLU A 80 -10.67 -2.75 15.88
CA GLU A 80 -9.96 -1.49 15.92
C GLU A 80 -10.51 -0.51 16.92
N PHE A 81 -11.81 -0.44 17.01
CA PHE A 81 -12.44 0.59 17.83
C PHE A 81 -12.48 0.23 19.30
N ASP A 82 -12.30 -1.02 19.61
CA ASP A 82 -12.24 -1.44 21.01
C ASP A 82 -11.05 -0.84 21.73
N GLU A 83 -10.04 -0.48 21.00
CA GLU A 83 -8.83 0.08 21.56
C GLU A 83 -8.97 1.54 21.91
N LEU A 84 -9.97 2.17 21.40
CA LEU A 84 -10.17 3.59 21.57
C LEU A 84 -11.12 3.88 22.72
#